data_d210b256372216640d913d445033ac93
#
_entry.id   d210b256372216640d913d445033ac93
#
_cell.length_a   1.000
_cell.length_b   1.000
_cell.length_c   1.000
_cell.angle_alpha   90.00
_cell.angle_beta   90.00
_cell.angle_gamma   90.00
#
_symmetry.space_group_name_H-M   'P 1'
#
loop_
_entity.id
_entity.type
_entity.pdbx_description
1 polymer ?
#
loop_
_entity_poly.entity_id
_entity_poly.type
_entity_poly.pdbx_seq_one_letter_code
_entity_poly.pdbx_strand_id
1 'polypeptide(L)'
;VKKTVSALKKLNTINILTIHTSGDYEMLNAAKEAAGSIELLGVTVLTSQSNLQNLGIKNSVKDQVKILVDLAIKSKLAGVISSAQDLSLVRSISKDLKIFCPGIRGPEDKKHDQKRVMSYADFTKTADPKCFAVIGRPIIEGDPLQNIKKILQSAN
;
A
#
# COMPACT_ATOMS: atom_id res chain seq x y z
N VAL A 1 6.66 -12.80 12.86
CA VAL A 1 6.80 -12.42 11.45
C VAL A 1 7.85 -13.29 10.76
N LYS A 2 9.14 -13.39 11.21
CA LYS A 2 10.20 -14.19 10.57
C LYS A 2 9.76 -15.64 10.28
N LYS A 3 9.22 -16.36 11.27
CA LYS A 3 8.75 -17.76 11.11
C LYS A 3 7.64 -17.88 10.05
N THR A 4 6.69 -16.94 10.05
CA THR A 4 5.58 -16.91 9.08
C THR A 4 6.11 -16.68 7.66
N VAL A 5 7.01 -15.72 7.47
CA VAL A 5 7.63 -15.45 6.17
C VAL A 5 8.41 -16.66 5.66
N SER A 6 9.19 -17.31 6.55
CA SER A 6 9.92 -18.54 6.21
C SER A 6 8.99 -19.69 5.81
N ALA A 7 7.82 -19.82 6.45
CA ALA A 7 6.83 -20.83 6.10
C ALA A 7 6.19 -20.53 4.73
N LEU A 8 5.81 -19.27 4.49
CA LEU A 8 5.23 -18.84 3.22
C LEU A 8 6.20 -19.00 2.04
N LYS A 9 7.50 -18.74 2.27
CA LYS A 9 8.55 -18.96 1.26
C LYS A 9 8.57 -20.41 0.74
N LYS A 10 8.33 -21.38 1.61
CA LYS A 10 8.32 -22.81 1.23
C LYS A 10 7.20 -23.18 0.24
N LEU A 11 6.14 -22.37 0.16
CA LEU A 11 5.04 -22.63 -0.76
C LEU A 11 5.40 -22.38 -2.23
N ASN A 12 6.44 -21.60 -2.52
CA ASN A 12 6.91 -21.23 -3.88
C ASN A 12 5.84 -20.62 -4.81
N THR A 13 4.72 -20.18 -4.25
CA THR A 13 3.57 -19.59 -4.98
C THR A 13 3.35 -18.13 -4.65
N ILE A 14 4.13 -17.58 -3.71
CA ILE A 14 3.98 -16.20 -3.23
C ILE A 14 5.14 -15.35 -3.77
N ASN A 15 4.81 -14.35 -4.56
CA ASN A 15 5.77 -13.40 -5.10
C ASN A 15 5.87 -12.12 -4.26
N ILE A 16 4.76 -11.69 -3.69
CA ILE A 16 4.64 -10.44 -2.92
C ILE A 16 3.94 -10.74 -1.59
N LEU A 17 4.44 -10.15 -0.52
CA LEU A 17 3.84 -10.23 0.82
C LEU A 17 3.85 -8.87 1.49
N THR A 18 2.74 -8.48 2.09
CA THR A 18 2.63 -7.23 2.86
C THR A 18 2.94 -7.47 4.33
N ILE A 19 3.67 -6.53 4.94
CA ILE A 19 3.97 -6.51 6.38
C ILE A 19 3.80 -5.08 6.91
N HIS A 20 3.31 -4.92 8.12
CA HIS A 20 3.22 -3.60 8.74
C HIS A 20 4.60 -3.06 9.09
N THR A 21 4.92 -1.83 8.64
CA THR A 21 6.19 -1.16 8.97
C THR A 21 6.27 -0.71 10.43
N SER A 22 5.12 -0.58 11.10
CA SER A 22 5.05 -0.26 12.54
C SER A 22 5.67 -1.30 13.47
N GLY A 23 6.08 -2.45 12.96
CA GLY A 23 6.79 -3.48 13.73
C GLY A 23 8.29 -3.20 13.94
N ASP A 24 8.76 -2.01 13.56
CA ASP A 24 10.12 -1.53 13.70
C ASP A 24 11.17 -2.24 12.81
N TYR A 25 12.39 -1.64 12.77
CA TYR A 25 13.49 -2.06 11.92
C TYR A 25 13.89 -3.53 12.12
N GLU A 26 14.01 -3.96 13.37
CA GLU A 26 14.44 -5.34 13.68
C GLU A 26 13.46 -6.39 13.15
N MET A 27 12.15 -6.15 13.31
CA MET A 27 11.13 -7.04 12.79
C MET A 27 11.15 -7.07 11.26
N LEU A 28 11.28 -5.91 10.61
CA LEU A 28 11.33 -5.79 9.15
C LEU A 28 12.58 -6.46 8.58
N ASN A 29 13.74 -6.25 9.21
CA ASN A 29 14.99 -6.87 8.78
C ASN A 29 14.93 -8.40 8.92
N ALA A 30 14.43 -8.91 10.05
CA ALA A 30 14.24 -10.33 10.25
C ALA A 30 13.26 -10.96 9.24
N ALA A 31 12.23 -10.22 8.84
CA ALA A 31 11.32 -10.64 7.77
C ALA A 31 12.04 -10.66 6.42
N LYS A 32 12.82 -9.61 6.10
CA LYS A 32 13.58 -9.50 4.85
C LYS A 32 14.59 -10.63 4.67
N GLU A 33 15.33 -10.96 5.73
CA GLU A 33 16.27 -12.10 5.72
C GLU A 33 15.56 -13.44 5.42
N ALA A 34 14.34 -13.61 5.92
CA ALA A 34 13.57 -14.84 5.73
C ALA A 34 12.87 -14.92 4.36
N ALA A 35 12.65 -13.80 3.68
CA ALA A 35 11.81 -13.70 2.50
C ALA A 35 12.38 -14.40 1.26
N GLY A 36 13.72 -14.41 1.10
CA GLY A 36 14.34 -14.95 -0.13
C GLY A 36 13.90 -14.14 -1.35
N SER A 37 13.21 -14.79 -2.30
CA SER A 37 12.68 -14.16 -3.53
C SER A 37 11.37 -13.40 -3.33
N ILE A 38 10.70 -13.53 -2.19
CA ILE A 38 9.44 -12.82 -1.93
C ILE A 38 9.72 -11.33 -1.77
N GLU A 39 9.06 -10.51 -2.57
CA GLU A 39 9.07 -9.05 -2.39
C GLU A 39 8.22 -8.67 -1.18
N LEU A 40 8.83 -8.02 -0.20
CA LEU A 40 8.11 -7.49 0.95
C LEU A 40 7.68 -6.04 0.70
N LEU A 41 6.39 -5.76 0.92
CA LEU A 41 5.83 -4.42 0.86
C LEU A 41 5.44 -3.96 2.27
N GLY A 42 5.95 -2.81 2.67
CA GLY A 42 5.67 -2.23 3.99
C GLY A 42 4.34 -1.49 4.03
N VAL A 43 3.41 -1.92 4.86
CA VAL A 43 2.15 -1.18 5.06
C VAL A 43 2.44 0.05 5.91
N THR A 44 2.18 1.24 5.37
CA THR A 44 2.29 2.52 6.09
C THR A 44 1.03 2.82 6.92
N VAL A 45 0.49 4.03 6.87
CA VAL A 45 -0.76 4.37 7.55
C VAL A 45 -1.95 3.87 6.72
N LEU A 46 -2.85 3.13 7.34
CA LEU A 46 -4.04 2.57 6.68
C LEU A 46 -4.93 3.69 6.11
N THR A 47 -5.54 3.45 4.96
CA THR A 47 -6.45 4.41 4.31
C THR A 47 -7.75 4.65 5.08
N SER A 48 -8.10 3.79 6.04
CA SER A 48 -9.19 3.98 7.00
C SER A 48 -8.83 4.93 8.14
N GLN A 49 -7.54 5.24 8.33
CA GLN A 49 -7.05 6.10 9.41
C GLN A 49 -6.83 7.53 8.91
N SER A 50 -7.56 8.48 9.48
CA SER A 50 -7.38 9.93 9.27
C SER A 50 -6.82 10.63 10.51
N ASN A 51 -6.81 9.94 11.65
CA ASN A 51 -6.30 10.40 12.94
C ASN A 51 -5.62 9.22 13.63
N LEU A 52 -4.42 9.46 14.18
CA LEU A 52 -3.59 8.44 14.83
C LEU A 52 -3.59 8.56 16.37
N GLN A 53 -4.29 9.56 16.93
CA GLN A 53 -4.32 9.79 18.38
C GLN A 53 -4.88 8.60 19.14
N ASN A 54 -5.89 7.89 18.59
CA ASN A 54 -6.45 6.68 19.20
C ASN A 54 -5.44 5.53 19.34
N LEU A 55 -4.31 5.62 18.60
CA LEU A 55 -3.18 4.69 18.70
C LEU A 55 -2.05 5.22 19.60
N GLY A 56 -2.26 6.36 20.27
CA GLY A 56 -1.24 7.02 21.06
C GLY A 56 -0.14 7.71 20.21
N ILE A 57 -0.32 7.83 18.91
CA ILE A 57 0.65 8.44 18.00
C ILE A 57 0.34 9.94 17.90
N LYS A 58 1.29 10.78 18.27
CA LYS A 58 1.16 12.25 18.26
C LYS A 58 1.45 12.86 16.88
N ASN A 59 2.12 12.13 16.00
CA ASN A 59 2.48 12.61 14.68
C ASN A 59 1.25 12.87 13.80
N SER A 60 1.36 13.81 12.87
CA SER A 60 0.41 13.89 11.77
C SER A 60 0.45 12.61 10.91
N VAL A 61 -0.63 12.33 10.17
CA VAL A 61 -0.64 11.19 9.23
C VAL A 61 0.53 11.29 8.24
N LYS A 62 0.81 12.49 7.71
CA LYS A 62 1.92 12.71 6.77
C LYS A 62 3.28 12.42 7.39
N ASP A 63 3.53 12.89 8.60
CA ASP A 63 4.81 12.64 9.29
C ASP A 63 4.96 11.17 9.65
N GLN A 64 3.88 10.52 10.05
CA GLN A 64 3.90 9.08 10.31
C GLN A 64 4.17 8.27 9.03
N VAL A 65 3.58 8.66 7.89
CA VAL A 65 3.89 8.03 6.58
C VAL A 65 5.37 8.19 6.25
N LYS A 66 5.97 9.38 6.44
CA LYS A 66 7.42 9.58 6.23
C LYS A 66 8.25 8.60 7.05
N ILE A 67 8.00 8.54 8.35
CA ILE A 67 8.72 7.64 9.26
C ILE A 67 8.63 6.19 8.79
N LEU A 68 7.43 5.73 8.41
CA LEU A 68 7.22 4.36 7.99
C LEU A 68 7.83 4.06 6.62
N VAL A 69 7.86 5.04 5.70
CA VAL A 69 8.56 4.93 4.41
C VAL A 69 10.07 4.85 4.62
N ASP A 70 10.64 5.69 5.49
CA ASP A 70 12.06 5.64 5.84
C ASP A 70 12.46 4.29 6.46
N LEU A 71 11.61 3.74 7.33
CA LEU A 71 11.82 2.38 7.88
C LEU A 71 11.79 1.31 6.77
N ALA A 72 10.87 1.41 5.82
CA ALA A 72 10.80 0.48 4.69
C ALA A 72 12.08 0.54 3.83
N ILE A 73 12.57 1.74 3.53
CA ILE A 73 13.83 1.95 2.79
C ILE A 73 15.01 1.37 3.56
N LYS A 74 15.15 1.73 4.83
CA LYS A 74 16.23 1.25 5.71
C LYS A 74 16.26 -0.28 5.80
N SER A 75 15.08 -0.91 5.80
CA SER A 75 14.93 -2.36 5.83
C SER A 75 14.99 -3.01 4.44
N LYS A 76 15.30 -2.25 3.38
CA LYS A 76 15.42 -2.72 2.00
C LYS A 76 14.17 -3.47 1.50
N LEU A 77 12.98 -3.00 1.87
CA LEU A 77 11.73 -3.51 1.33
C LEU A 77 11.59 -3.13 -0.15
N ALA A 78 10.87 -3.94 -0.92
CA ALA A 78 10.67 -3.71 -2.36
C ALA A 78 9.70 -2.55 -2.65
N GLY A 79 8.85 -2.20 -1.69
CA GLY A 79 7.87 -1.14 -1.84
C GLY A 79 7.04 -0.92 -0.59
N VAL A 80 6.02 -0.11 -0.74
CA VAL A 80 5.08 0.22 0.34
C VAL A 80 3.62 0.13 -0.12
N ILE A 81 2.74 -0.13 0.83
CA ILE A 81 1.30 0.09 0.70
C ILE A 81 1.01 1.44 1.33
N SER A 82 0.55 2.41 0.55
CA SER A 82 0.25 3.76 1.02
C SER A 82 -0.94 4.34 0.29
N SER A 83 -1.65 5.28 0.92
CA SER A 83 -2.75 5.99 0.25
C SER A 83 -2.25 6.68 -1.02
N ALA A 84 -3.06 6.70 -2.07
CA ALA A 84 -2.74 7.46 -3.28
C ALA A 84 -2.58 8.97 -2.99
N GLN A 85 -3.21 9.50 -1.94
CA GLN A 85 -3.00 10.88 -1.47
C GLN A 85 -1.57 11.15 -0.99
N ASP A 86 -0.82 10.11 -0.65
CA ASP A 86 0.57 10.21 -0.18
C ASP A 86 1.60 10.01 -1.32
N LEU A 87 1.18 9.77 -2.58
CA LEU A 87 2.07 9.47 -3.70
C LEU A 87 3.21 10.49 -3.84
N SER A 88 2.87 11.78 -3.93
CA SER A 88 3.88 12.84 -4.06
C SER A 88 4.84 12.87 -2.87
N LEU A 89 4.35 12.62 -1.66
CA LEU A 89 5.16 12.54 -0.46
C LEU A 89 6.13 11.37 -0.53
N VAL A 90 5.65 10.16 -0.85
CA VAL A 90 6.50 8.96 -0.96
C VAL A 90 7.53 9.14 -2.07
N ARG A 91 7.16 9.73 -3.21
CA ARG A 91 8.08 10.03 -4.32
C ARG A 91 9.12 11.10 -4.00
N SER A 92 8.81 12.04 -3.11
CA SER A 92 9.82 13.00 -2.62
C SER A 92 10.90 12.34 -1.75
N ILE A 93 10.59 11.18 -1.14
CA ILE A 93 11.52 10.41 -0.30
C ILE A 93 12.29 9.38 -1.14
N SER A 94 11.58 8.66 -2.01
CA SER A 94 12.19 7.63 -2.86
C SER A 94 11.50 7.53 -4.22
N LYS A 95 12.31 7.55 -5.29
CA LYS A 95 11.86 7.33 -6.67
C LYS A 95 11.83 5.84 -7.05
N ASP A 96 12.41 4.97 -6.23
CA ASP A 96 12.61 3.56 -6.58
C ASP A 96 11.62 2.59 -5.96
N LEU A 97 10.98 2.96 -4.85
CA LEU A 97 9.99 2.11 -4.20
C LEU A 97 8.77 1.84 -5.11
N LYS A 98 8.33 0.59 -5.14
CA LYS A 98 6.99 0.26 -5.65
C LYS A 98 5.94 0.79 -4.67
N ILE A 99 4.91 1.45 -5.16
CA ILE A 99 3.82 1.97 -4.32
C ILE A 99 2.52 1.29 -4.73
N PHE A 100 1.93 0.55 -3.82
CA PHE A 100 0.63 -0.05 -4.00
C PHE A 100 -0.41 0.79 -3.25
N CYS A 101 -1.39 1.31 -3.99
CA CYS A 101 -2.34 2.30 -3.51
C CYS A 101 -3.74 1.72 -3.36
N PRO A 102 -4.16 1.35 -2.14
CA PRO A 102 -5.56 1.06 -1.87
C PRO A 102 -6.38 2.36 -1.78
N GLY A 103 -7.71 2.21 -1.79
CA GLY A 103 -8.61 3.37 -1.66
C GLY A 103 -8.84 4.12 -2.96
N ILE A 104 -8.59 3.49 -4.11
CA ILE A 104 -8.97 4.07 -5.41
C ILE A 104 -10.45 3.78 -5.65
N ARG A 105 -11.25 4.82 -5.97
CA ARG A 105 -12.69 4.77 -6.07
C ARG A 105 -13.20 5.64 -7.22
N GLY A 106 -14.23 5.16 -7.92
CA GLY A 106 -15.02 5.98 -8.83
C GLY A 106 -16.02 6.88 -8.08
N PRO A 107 -16.66 7.81 -8.78
CA PRO A 107 -17.63 8.73 -8.19
C PRO A 107 -18.84 8.01 -7.58
N GLU A 108 -19.24 6.87 -8.14
CA GLU A 108 -20.38 6.08 -7.68
C GLU A 108 -20.01 4.98 -6.68
N ASP A 109 -18.70 4.74 -6.47
CA ASP A 109 -18.23 3.69 -5.58
C ASP A 109 -18.46 4.06 -4.11
N LYS A 110 -18.97 3.10 -3.34
CA LYS A 110 -19.09 3.26 -1.89
C LYS A 110 -17.70 3.38 -1.26
N LYS A 111 -17.51 4.38 -0.41
CA LYS A 111 -16.23 4.60 0.29
C LYS A 111 -16.00 3.59 1.40
N HIS A 112 -17.07 3.03 1.97
CA HIS A 112 -17.05 2.12 3.12
C HIS A 112 -16.20 2.70 4.28
N ASP A 113 -15.20 1.94 4.74
CA ASP A 113 -14.25 2.33 5.78
C ASP A 113 -13.10 3.24 5.28
N GLN A 114 -13.00 3.46 3.96
CA GLN A 114 -11.93 4.25 3.36
C GLN A 114 -12.15 5.75 3.57
N LYS A 115 -11.26 6.40 4.30
CA LYS A 115 -11.30 7.85 4.57
C LYS A 115 -10.40 8.65 3.63
N ARG A 116 -9.32 8.03 3.15
CA ARG A 116 -8.35 8.64 2.25
C ARG A 116 -8.45 7.96 0.90
N VAL A 117 -9.30 8.50 0.02
CA VAL A 117 -9.58 7.95 -1.31
C VAL A 117 -9.12 8.90 -2.41
N MET A 118 -8.88 8.35 -3.60
CA MET A 118 -8.56 9.09 -4.82
C MET A 118 -9.38 8.51 -5.98
N SER A 119 -9.75 9.35 -6.96
CA SER A 119 -10.46 8.87 -8.15
C SER A 119 -9.56 8.07 -9.08
N TYR A 120 -10.14 7.26 -9.98
CA TYR A 120 -9.39 6.51 -11.00
C TYR A 120 -8.61 7.47 -11.91
N ALA A 121 -9.29 8.53 -12.40
CA ALA A 121 -8.67 9.53 -13.28
C ALA A 121 -7.54 10.31 -12.60
N ASP A 122 -7.69 10.69 -11.32
CA ASP A 122 -6.63 11.40 -10.61
C ASP A 122 -5.44 10.47 -10.31
N PHE A 123 -5.71 9.19 -10.02
CA PHE A 123 -4.64 8.22 -9.83
C PHE A 123 -3.82 8.05 -11.12
N THR A 124 -4.45 7.85 -12.28
CA THR A 124 -3.72 7.69 -13.55
C THR A 124 -2.92 8.92 -13.94
N LYS A 125 -3.39 10.13 -13.62
CA LYS A 125 -2.63 11.38 -13.84
C LYS A 125 -1.42 11.52 -12.94
N THR A 126 -1.46 10.93 -11.74
CA THR A 126 -0.44 11.13 -10.71
C THR A 126 0.55 9.96 -10.62
N ALA A 127 0.10 8.76 -11.00
CA ALA A 127 0.86 7.52 -10.90
C ALA A 127 1.99 7.46 -11.93
N ASP A 128 3.13 6.97 -11.51
CA ASP A 128 4.24 6.57 -12.38
C ASP A 128 4.24 5.04 -12.59
N PRO A 129 5.13 4.48 -13.45
CA PRO A 129 5.17 3.03 -13.74
C PRO A 129 5.45 2.13 -12.54
N LYS A 130 5.88 2.67 -11.40
CA LYS A 130 6.09 1.93 -10.14
C LYS A 130 4.92 2.09 -9.16
N CYS A 131 3.80 2.71 -9.58
CA CYS A 131 2.58 2.88 -8.80
C CYS A 131 1.50 1.92 -9.28
N PHE A 132 0.87 1.22 -8.35
CA PHE A 132 -0.13 0.18 -8.63
C PHE A 132 -1.42 0.48 -7.85
N ALA A 133 -2.55 0.53 -8.55
CA ALA A 133 -3.87 0.63 -7.91
C ALA A 133 -4.25 -0.71 -7.29
N VAL A 134 -4.72 -0.69 -6.04
CA VAL A 134 -5.30 -1.86 -5.36
C VAL A 134 -6.81 -1.64 -5.24
N ILE A 135 -7.56 -2.33 -6.07
CA ILE A 135 -9.01 -2.19 -6.20
C ILE A 135 -9.66 -3.53 -5.88
N GLY A 136 -10.42 -3.60 -4.79
CA GLY A 136 -11.10 -4.81 -4.33
C GLY A 136 -12.61 -4.70 -4.52
N ARG A 137 -13.31 -4.20 -3.51
CA ARG A 137 -14.78 -4.10 -3.47
C ARG A 137 -15.42 -3.53 -4.75
N PRO A 138 -14.93 -2.44 -5.36
CA PRO A 138 -15.49 -1.94 -6.62
C PRO A 138 -15.48 -2.95 -7.77
N ILE A 139 -14.57 -3.93 -7.72
CA ILE A 139 -14.54 -5.00 -8.73
C ILE A 139 -15.50 -6.12 -8.37
N ILE A 140 -15.48 -6.59 -7.12
CA ILE A 140 -16.14 -7.84 -6.73
C ILE A 140 -17.62 -7.67 -6.33
N GLU A 141 -18.08 -6.45 -6.05
CA GLU A 141 -19.48 -6.17 -5.74
C GLU A 141 -20.29 -6.08 -7.04
N GLY A 142 -21.06 -7.10 -7.40
CA GLY A 142 -21.85 -7.22 -8.61
C GLY A 142 -21.16 -8.03 -9.71
N ASP A 143 -21.15 -7.54 -10.96
CA ASP A 143 -20.49 -8.20 -12.09
C ASP A 143 -19.04 -7.72 -12.23
N PRO A 144 -18.04 -8.57 -11.89
CA PRO A 144 -16.63 -8.16 -11.93
C PRO A 144 -16.14 -7.74 -13.31
N LEU A 145 -16.59 -8.38 -14.38
CA LEU A 145 -16.15 -8.05 -15.74
C LEU A 145 -16.65 -6.69 -16.20
N GLN A 146 -17.91 -6.39 -15.91
CA GLN A 146 -18.47 -5.06 -16.21
C GLN A 146 -17.82 -3.98 -15.35
N ASN A 147 -17.57 -4.28 -14.07
CA ASN A 147 -16.93 -3.34 -13.18
C ASN A 147 -15.49 -3.01 -13.62
N ILE A 148 -14.70 -3.99 -14.02
CA ILE A 148 -13.36 -3.76 -14.57
C ILE A 148 -13.41 -2.88 -15.83
N LYS A 149 -14.35 -3.14 -16.76
CA LYS A 149 -14.52 -2.30 -17.96
C LYS A 149 -14.83 -0.85 -17.60
N LYS A 150 -15.76 -0.61 -16.69
CA LYS A 150 -16.10 0.74 -16.20
C LYS A 150 -14.90 1.44 -15.56
N ILE A 151 -14.14 0.73 -14.73
CA ILE A 151 -12.93 1.27 -14.08
C ILE A 151 -11.90 1.69 -15.13
N LEU A 152 -11.61 0.84 -16.12
CA LEU A 152 -10.66 1.14 -17.17
C LEU A 152 -11.11 2.34 -18.05
N GLN A 153 -12.41 2.47 -18.35
CA GLN A 153 -12.96 3.62 -19.04
C GLN A 153 -12.85 4.91 -18.22
N SER A 154 -13.01 4.82 -16.90
CA SER A 154 -12.94 5.99 -16.00
C SER A 154 -11.50 6.41 -15.68
N ALA A 155 -10.53 5.58 -16.01
CA ALA A 155 -9.11 5.81 -15.78
C ALA A 155 -8.43 6.56 -16.97
N ASN A 156 -9.10 6.62 -18.10
CA ASN A 156 -8.68 7.36 -19.30
C ASN A 156 -9.30 8.76 -19.32
#